data_860b1d25c7df80cccf971f57e195c16b
#
_entry.id   860b1d25c7df80cccf971f57e195c16b
#
_cell.length_a   1.000
_cell.length_b   1.000
_cell.length_c   1.000
_cell.angle_alpha   90.00
_cell.angle_beta   90.00
_cell.angle_gamma   90.00
#
_symmetry.space_group_name_H-M   'P 1'
#
loop_
_entity.id
_entity.type
_entity.pdbx_description
1 polymer ?
#
loop_
_entity_poly.entity_id
_entity_poly.type
_entity_poly.pdbx_seq_one_letter_code
_entity_poly.pdbx_strand_id
1 'polypeptide(L)'
;REALQASRLSHPNIVEVYDVGEDNGEYYIVMEYVEGKHLKGLLKKRGKLTIPEVVDIMIQVTSGLTVAHDSYIIHRDIKPQNIMILDNGLVKLTDFGIALAMNSTQLTQTNSVMGSVHYLPPEGASGKGATLQSDIYSLGILMYELLTGKLPFRGETAVEIALKQLKEPMPSIRKE
;
A
#
# COMPACT_ATOMS: atom_id res chain seq x y z
N ARG A 1 2.95 -19.61 1.72
CA ARG A 1 3.68 -19.58 0.43
C ARG A 1 4.03 -18.15 0.00
N GLU A 2 3.10 -17.19 0.08
CA GLU A 2 3.33 -15.79 -0.33
C GLU A 2 4.37 -15.08 0.53
N ALA A 3 4.35 -15.28 1.85
CA ALA A 3 5.33 -14.71 2.77
C ALA A 3 6.76 -15.20 2.48
N LEU A 4 6.92 -16.49 2.14
CA LEU A 4 8.20 -17.07 1.73
C LEU A 4 8.68 -16.52 0.38
N GLN A 5 7.77 -16.19 -0.53
CA GLN A 5 8.12 -15.55 -1.80
C GLN A 5 8.56 -14.11 -1.61
N ALA A 6 7.86 -13.36 -0.74
CA ALA A 6 8.24 -11.98 -0.40
C ALA A 6 9.62 -11.91 0.27
N SER A 7 10.03 -12.93 1.05
CA SER A 7 11.36 -13.00 1.69
C SER A 7 12.51 -13.12 0.69
N ARG A 8 12.23 -13.42 -0.58
CA ARG A 8 13.24 -13.53 -1.65
C ARG A 8 13.44 -12.24 -2.42
N LEU A 9 12.60 -11.22 -2.18
CA LEU A 9 12.75 -9.93 -2.82
C LEU A 9 13.92 -9.16 -2.20
N SER A 10 14.82 -8.69 -3.04
CA SER A 10 15.93 -7.82 -2.63
C SER A 10 15.99 -6.62 -3.58
N HIS A 11 15.71 -5.44 -3.03
CA HIS A 11 15.73 -4.19 -3.78
C HIS A 11 15.86 -3.01 -2.80
N PRO A 12 16.59 -1.94 -3.17
CA PRO A 12 16.75 -0.76 -2.28
C PRO A 12 15.43 -0.13 -1.84
N ASN A 13 14.39 -0.23 -2.66
CA ASN A 13 13.07 0.35 -2.36
C ASN A 13 12.08 -0.65 -1.76
N ILE A 14 12.54 -1.79 -1.28
CA ILE A 14 11.75 -2.80 -0.58
C ILE A 14 12.40 -3.10 0.77
N VAL A 15 11.61 -3.10 1.85
CA VAL A 15 12.07 -3.58 3.16
C VAL A 15 12.33 -5.08 3.06
N GLU A 16 13.57 -5.48 3.38
CA GLU A 16 13.99 -6.88 3.27
C GLU A 16 13.37 -7.72 4.39
N VAL A 17 12.81 -8.86 4.03
CA VAL A 17 12.31 -9.85 4.97
C VAL A 17 13.37 -10.93 5.14
N TYR A 18 13.85 -11.13 6.38
CA TYR A 18 14.89 -12.11 6.68
C TYR A 18 14.33 -13.49 6.99
N ASP A 19 13.20 -13.55 7.68
CA ASP A 19 12.60 -14.81 8.08
C ASP A 19 11.10 -14.65 8.37
N VAL A 20 10.38 -15.76 8.28
CA VAL A 20 8.97 -15.87 8.62
C VAL A 20 8.78 -17.18 9.38
N GLY A 21 8.13 -17.13 10.53
CA GLY A 21 7.92 -18.33 11.34
C GLY A 21 6.67 -18.28 12.19
N GLU A 22 6.50 -19.34 12.95
CA GLU A 22 5.44 -19.50 13.93
C GLU A 22 6.05 -19.96 15.25
N ASP A 23 5.62 -19.34 16.34
CA ASP A 23 5.97 -19.74 17.69
C ASP A 23 4.72 -19.71 18.57
N ASN A 24 4.40 -20.84 19.18
CA ASN A 24 3.24 -21.02 20.06
C ASN A 24 1.89 -20.55 19.45
N GLY A 25 1.70 -20.80 18.14
CA GLY A 25 0.49 -20.40 17.42
C GLY A 25 0.46 -18.95 16.98
N GLU A 26 1.51 -18.19 17.26
CA GLU A 26 1.69 -16.82 16.77
C GLU A 26 2.66 -16.75 15.61
N TYR A 27 2.26 -16.09 14.54
CA TYR A 27 3.12 -15.86 13.37
C TYR A 27 3.99 -14.63 13.57
N TYR A 28 5.25 -14.71 13.18
CA TYR A 28 6.19 -13.60 13.22
C TYR A 28 6.91 -13.41 11.90
N ILE A 29 7.35 -12.20 11.65
CA ILE A 29 8.16 -11.83 10.49
C ILE A 29 9.39 -11.10 11.01
N VAL A 30 10.57 -11.55 10.60
CA VAL A 30 11.83 -10.87 10.88
C VAL A 30 12.24 -10.09 9.65
N MET A 31 12.37 -8.78 9.79
CA MET A 31 12.68 -7.89 8.66
C MET A 31 13.77 -6.90 9.03
N GLU A 32 14.36 -6.24 8.03
CA GLU A 32 15.30 -5.16 8.30
C GLU A 32 14.64 -4.06 9.14
N TYR A 33 15.40 -3.51 10.04
CA TYR A 33 14.97 -2.33 10.78
C TYR A 33 15.22 -1.09 9.92
N VAL A 34 14.16 -0.34 9.63
CA VAL A 34 14.21 0.87 8.82
C VAL A 34 14.07 2.08 9.73
N GLU A 35 15.13 2.88 9.80
CA GLU A 35 15.12 4.13 10.52
C GLU A 35 14.62 5.25 9.61
N GLY A 36 13.33 5.51 9.69
CA GLY A 36 12.63 6.47 8.83
C GLY A 36 11.25 6.80 9.35
N LYS A 37 10.51 7.54 8.54
CA LYS A 37 9.14 7.96 8.84
C LYS A 37 8.17 7.32 7.85
N HIS A 38 6.97 7.01 8.31
CA HIS A 38 5.89 6.60 7.41
C HIS A 38 5.39 7.78 6.58
N LEU A 39 5.15 7.53 5.30
CA LEU A 39 4.61 8.54 4.38
C LEU A 39 3.28 9.11 4.87
N LYS A 40 2.46 8.30 5.55
CA LYS A 40 1.21 8.74 6.16
C LYS A 40 1.41 9.89 7.15
N GLY A 41 2.39 9.77 8.04
CA GLY A 41 2.72 10.79 9.01
C GLY A 41 3.22 12.08 8.35
N LEU A 42 4.05 11.97 7.33
CA LEU A 42 4.53 13.11 6.56
C LEU A 42 3.39 13.84 5.85
N LEU A 43 2.51 13.09 5.19
CA LEU A 43 1.35 13.64 4.50
C LEU A 43 0.39 14.36 5.47
N LYS A 44 0.12 13.75 6.63
CA LYS A 44 -0.71 14.35 7.67
C LYS A 44 -0.13 15.65 8.20
N LYS A 45 1.20 15.71 8.37
CA LYS A 45 1.89 16.92 8.86
C LYS A 45 1.89 18.05 7.83
N ARG A 46 2.09 17.73 6.56
CA ARG A 46 2.24 18.72 5.48
C ARG A 46 0.96 19.05 4.73
N GLY A 47 -0.05 18.19 4.80
CA GLY A 47 -1.30 18.30 4.07
C GLY A 47 -1.20 17.72 2.66
N LYS A 48 -0.27 18.19 1.86
CA LYS A 48 0.05 17.64 0.53
C LYS A 48 1.53 17.82 0.22
N LEU A 49 2.02 17.10 -0.76
CA LEU A 49 3.40 17.16 -1.20
C LEU A 49 3.52 17.94 -2.51
N THR A 50 4.72 18.44 -2.79
CA THR A 50 5.01 19.10 -4.07
C THR A 50 5.09 18.09 -5.21
N ILE A 51 4.88 18.53 -6.43
CA ILE A 51 4.98 17.67 -7.63
C ILE A 51 6.34 16.98 -7.72
N PRO A 52 7.50 17.67 -7.55
CA PRO A 52 8.80 16.98 -7.58
C PRO A 52 8.95 15.90 -6.51
N GLU A 53 8.46 16.14 -5.30
CA GLU A 53 8.49 15.15 -4.21
C GLU A 53 7.64 13.93 -4.56
N VAL A 54 6.43 14.14 -5.09
CA VAL A 54 5.54 13.04 -5.48
C VAL A 54 6.15 12.22 -6.62
N VAL A 55 6.72 12.87 -7.61
CA VAL A 55 7.40 12.17 -8.73
C VAL A 55 8.55 11.32 -8.22
N ASP A 56 9.39 11.86 -7.34
CA ASP A 56 10.52 11.11 -6.76
C ASP A 56 10.04 9.88 -5.97
N ILE A 57 9.05 10.06 -5.11
CA ILE A 57 8.44 8.95 -4.34
C ILE A 57 7.87 7.89 -5.27
N MET A 58 7.11 8.29 -6.28
CA MET A 58 6.46 7.36 -7.20
C MET A 58 7.47 6.60 -8.06
N ILE A 59 8.57 7.22 -8.47
CA ILE A 59 9.65 6.53 -9.19
C ILE A 59 10.25 5.42 -8.31
N GLN A 60 10.53 5.71 -7.05
CA GLN A 60 11.11 4.74 -6.13
C GLN A 60 10.13 3.61 -5.80
N VAL A 61 8.87 3.93 -5.52
CA VAL A 61 7.83 2.94 -5.22
C VAL A 61 7.60 2.02 -6.42
N THR A 62 7.48 2.57 -7.62
CA THR A 62 7.29 1.76 -8.84
C THR A 62 8.52 0.92 -9.18
N SER A 63 9.72 1.40 -8.90
CA SER A 63 10.95 0.63 -9.07
C SER A 63 10.94 -0.63 -8.21
N GLY A 64 10.64 -0.50 -6.92
CA GLY A 64 10.51 -1.65 -6.02
C GLY A 64 9.36 -2.59 -6.43
N LEU A 65 8.21 -2.03 -6.76
CA LEU A 65 7.04 -2.80 -7.16
C LEU A 65 7.28 -3.59 -8.46
N THR A 66 8.05 -3.04 -9.40
CA THR A 66 8.42 -3.75 -10.63
C THR A 66 9.15 -5.05 -10.33
N VAL A 67 10.12 -5.02 -9.42
CA VAL A 67 10.85 -6.23 -9.02
C VAL A 67 9.91 -7.29 -8.41
N ALA A 68 8.96 -6.86 -7.59
CA ALA A 68 7.95 -7.78 -7.05
C ALA A 68 7.06 -8.36 -8.16
N HIS A 69 6.56 -7.53 -9.06
CA HIS A 69 5.69 -7.94 -10.15
C HIS A 69 6.40 -8.84 -11.17
N ASP A 70 7.68 -8.63 -11.44
CA ASP A 70 8.48 -9.51 -12.29
C ASP A 70 8.61 -10.92 -11.71
N SER A 71 8.47 -11.04 -10.40
CA SER A 71 8.41 -12.32 -9.67
C SER A 71 6.98 -12.80 -9.40
N TYR A 72 5.97 -12.18 -10.01
CA TYR A 72 4.53 -12.44 -9.80
C TYR A 72 4.08 -12.28 -8.35
N ILE A 73 4.75 -11.41 -7.61
CA ILE A 73 4.37 -11.07 -6.22
C ILE A 73 3.53 -9.78 -6.25
N ILE A 74 2.33 -9.86 -5.71
CA ILE A 74 1.40 -8.74 -5.58
C ILE A 74 1.57 -8.15 -4.18
N HIS A 75 1.69 -6.83 -4.08
CA HIS A 75 1.79 -6.16 -2.78
C HIS A 75 0.49 -6.28 -1.98
N ARG A 76 -0.64 -5.97 -2.60
CA ARG A 76 -2.03 -6.06 -2.07
C ARG A 76 -2.43 -4.95 -1.11
N ASP A 77 -1.50 -4.16 -0.58
CA ASP A 77 -1.80 -3.15 0.44
C ASP A 77 -0.96 -1.87 0.27
N ILE A 78 -0.91 -1.36 -0.95
CA ILE A 78 -0.20 -0.10 -1.25
C ILE A 78 -1.02 1.07 -0.71
N LYS A 79 -0.45 1.76 0.27
CA LYS A 79 -1.02 2.93 0.94
C LYS A 79 0.09 3.68 1.68
N PRO A 80 -0.12 4.94 2.08
CA PRO A 80 0.93 5.74 2.75
C PRO A 80 1.48 5.12 4.04
N GLN A 81 0.69 4.32 4.75
CA GLN A 81 1.12 3.62 5.97
C GLN A 81 2.19 2.57 5.70
N ASN A 82 2.24 2.02 4.49
CA ASN A 82 3.16 0.95 4.08
C ASN A 82 4.32 1.46 3.24
N ILE A 83 4.58 2.75 3.29
CA ILE A 83 5.71 3.39 2.61
C ILE A 83 6.51 4.17 3.64
N MET A 84 7.80 3.88 3.72
CA MET A 84 8.73 4.55 4.61
C MET A 84 9.66 5.46 3.83
N ILE A 85 9.99 6.61 4.42
CA ILE A 85 10.95 7.56 3.88
C ILE A 85 12.06 7.76 4.91
N LEU A 86 13.30 7.48 4.49
CA LEU A 86 14.49 7.69 5.28
C LEU A 86 14.96 9.16 5.20
N ASP A 87 15.80 9.58 6.12
CA ASP A 87 16.30 10.95 6.16
C ASP A 87 17.09 11.38 4.91
N ASN A 88 17.69 10.41 4.21
CA ASN A 88 18.39 10.64 2.94
C ASN A 88 17.47 10.68 1.72
N GLY A 89 16.15 10.57 1.90
CA GLY A 89 15.17 10.56 0.82
C GLY A 89 14.91 9.20 0.18
N LEU A 90 15.56 8.12 0.65
CA LEU A 90 15.29 6.77 0.17
C LEU A 90 13.89 6.33 0.61
N VAL A 91 13.11 5.82 -0.34
CA VAL A 91 11.76 5.32 -0.10
C VAL A 91 11.75 3.80 -0.09
N LYS A 92 11.08 3.19 0.88
CA LYS A 92 10.97 1.75 1.00
C LYS A 92 9.52 1.31 1.15
N LEU A 93 9.11 0.33 0.32
CA LEU A 93 7.87 -0.41 0.49
C LEU A 93 8.00 -1.42 1.61
N THR A 94 7.01 -1.48 2.48
CA THR A 94 6.91 -2.47 3.56
C THR A 94 5.56 -3.18 3.52
N ASP A 95 5.42 -4.25 4.31
CA ASP A 95 4.16 -4.97 4.54
C ASP A 95 3.49 -5.50 3.24
N PHE A 96 4.27 -6.13 2.37
CA PHE A 96 3.74 -6.89 1.22
C PHE A 96 2.70 -7.89 1.69
N GLY A 97 1.40 -7.60 1.65
CA GLY A 97 0.25 -8.47 1.91
C GLY A 97 0.45 -9.71 2.80
N ILE A 98 1.60 -9.80 3.44
CA ILE A 98 2.07 -10.94 4.24
C ILE A 98 1.12 -11.17 5.41
N ALA A 99 0.64 -10.09 6.03
CA ALA A 99 -0.32 -10.14 7.13
C ALA A 99 -1.69 -10.66 6.68
N LEU A 100 -2.10 -10.38 5.44
CA LEU A 100 -3.34 -10.89 4.86
C LEU A 100 -3.26 -12.40 4.58
N ALA A 101 -2.10 -12.89 4.13
CA ALA A 101 -1.87 -14.31 3.92
C ALA A 101 -1.82 -15.11 5.23
N MET A 102 -1.35 -14.49 6.30
CA MET A 102 -1.27 -15.10 7.64
C MET A 102 -2.58 -15.00 8.44
N ASN A 103 -3.38 -13.97 8.21
CA ASN A 103 -4.60 -13.68 8.95
C ASN A 103 -5.89 -13.89 8.13
N SER A 104 -5.90 -14.84 7.20
CA SER A 104 -7.11 -15.15 6.41
C SER A 104 -8.34 -15.52 7.26
N THR A 105 -8.16 -15.75 8.54
CA THR A 105 -9.22 -16.05 9.52
C THR A 105 -9.64 -14.86 10.39
N GLN A 106 -8.99 -13.70 10.31
CA GLN A 106 -9.30 -12.54 11.16
C GLN A 106 -9.63 -11.24 10.40
N LEU A 107 -10.23 -11.37 9.23
CA LEU A 107 -10.70 -10.21 8.43
C LEU A 107 -11.91 -9.47 9.04
N THR A 108 -12.23 -9.68 10.32
CA THR A 108 -13.39 -9.11 11.00
C THR A 108 -13.09 -7.92 11.91
N GLN A 109 -11.91 -7.33 11.90
CA GLN A 109 -11.67 -6.14 12.71
C GLN A 109 -11.69 -4.84 11.90
N THR A 110 -12.72 -4.12 12.15
CA THR A 110 -13.36 -3.00 11.48
C THR A 110 -12.51 -1.77 11.11
N ASN A 111 -11.42 -1.47 11.78
CA ASN A 111 -10.67 -0.22 11.55
C ASN A 111 -9.56 -0.31 10.48
N SER A 112 -8.93 -1.47 10.32
CA SER A 112 -7.91 -1.69 9.28
C SER A 112 -8.54 -1.87 7.89
N VAL A 113 -9.74 -2.43 7.84
CA VAL A 113 -10.53 -2.60 6.61
C VAL A 113 -10.97 -1.25 6.07
N MET A 114 -11.43 -0.34 6.93
CA MET A 114 -11.81 1.02 6.53
C MET A 114 -10.65 1.80 5.90
N GLY A 115 -9.44 1.69 6.45
CA GLY A 115 -8.27 2.39 5.92
C GLY A 115 -7.81 1.85 4.56
N SER A 116 -7.96 0.56 4.31
CA SER A 116 -7.51 -0.07 3.07
C SER A 116 -8.51 0.02 1.93
N VAL A 117 -9.81 0.16 2.20
CA VAL A 117 -10.85 0.22 1.16
C VAL A 117 -10.64 1.36 0.17
N HIS A 118 -10.10 2.49 0.61
CA HIS A 118 -9.81 3.64 -0.24
C HIS A 118 -8.85 3.31 -1.41
N TYR A 119 -7.97 2.34 -1.22
CA TYR A 119 -6.91 1.96 -2.17
C TYR A 119 -7.23 0.67 -2.92
N LEU A 120 -8.30 -0.05 -2.54
CA LEU A 120 -8.72 -1.27 -3.21
C LEU A 120 -9.39 -0.95 -4.54
N PRO A 121 -9.09 -1.74 -5.61
CA PRO A 121 -9.79 -1.60 -6.87
C PRO A 121 -11.24 -2.06 -6.76
N PRO A 122 -12.14 -1.58 -7.66
CA PRO A 122 -13.55 -1.96 -7.66
C PRO A 122 -13.78 -3.48 -7.73
N GLU A 123 -12.99 -4.19 -8.51
CA GLU A 123 -13.05 -5.66 -8.62
C GLU A 123 -12.68 -6.35 -7.29
N GLY A 124 -11.79 -5.76 -6.50
CA GLY A 124 -11.45 -6.25 -5.16
C GLY A 124 -12.61 -6.14 -4.18
N ALA A 125 -13.39 -5.07 -4.27
CA ALA A 125 -14.59 -4.88 -3.45
C ALA A 125 -15.70 -5.88 -3.78
N SER A 126 -15.72 -6.45 -4.99
CA SER A 126 -16.67 -7.48 -5.42
C SER A 126 -16.23 -8.92 -5.10
N GLY A 127 -15.18 -9.11 -4.30
CA GLY A 127 -14.70 -10.41 -3.88
C GLY A 127 -13.78 -11.13 -4.86
N LYS A 128 -13.38 -10.49 -5.95
CA LYS A 128 -12.35 -11.01 -6.83
C LYS A 128 -10.98 -10.84 -6.19
N GLY A 129 -10.12 -11.84 -6.35
CA GLY A 129 -8.77 -11.81 -5.80
C GLY A 129 -7.91 -10.67 -6.37
N ALA A 130 -6.85 -10.30 -5.64
CA ALA A 130 -5.91 -9.29 -6.09
C ALA A 130 -5.12 -9.76 -7.33
N THR A 131 -4.80 -8.81 -8.19
CA THR A 131 -3.98 -9.00 -9.39
C THR A 131 -2.86 -7.95 -9.43
N LEU A 132 -1.95 -8.03 -10.40
CA LEU A 132 -0.95 -6.98 -10.62
C LEU A 132 -1.61 -5.62 -10.86
N GLN A 133 -2.74 -5.60 -11.58
CA GLN A 133 -3.52 -4.39 -11.83
C GLN A 133 -4.09 -3.77 -10.56
N SER A 134 -4.37 -4.58 -9.53
CA SER A 134 -4.82 -4.07 -8.23
C SER A 134 -3.79 -3.12 -7.62
N ASP A 135 -2.51 -3.46 -7.69
CA ASP A 135 -1.43 -2.58 -7.21
C ASP A 135 -1.32 -1.31 -8.05
N ILE A 136 -1.52 -1.39 -9.36
CA ILE A 136 -1.51 -0.22 -10.25
C ILE A 136 -2.65 0.75 -9.89
N TYR A 137 -3.84 0.23 -9.63
CA TYR A 137 -4.97 1.04 -9.16
C TYR A 137 -4.61 1.76 -7.83
N SER A 138 -4.07 1.02 -6.88
CA SER A 138 -3.65 1.57 -5.59
C SER A 138 -2.59 2.68 -5.73
N LEU A 139 -1.66 2.53 -6.67
CA LEU A 139 -0.67 3.57 -7.00
C LEU A 139 -1.36 4.85 -7.51
N GLY A 140 -2.39 4.73 -8.34
CA GLY A 140 -3.16 5.87 -8.82
C GLY A 140 -3.84 6.63 -7.69
N ILE A 141 -4.48 5.93 -6.76
CA ILE A 141 -5.10 6.51 -5.57
C ILE A 141 -4.04 7.18 -4.68
N LEU A 142 -2.91 6.52 -4.46
CA LEU A 142 -1.79 7.05 -3.69
C LEU A 142 -1.28 8.37 -4.29
N MET A 143 -1.02 8.39 -5.59
CA MET A 143 -0.53 9.58 -6.28
C MET A 143 -1.52 10.75 -6.17
N TYR A 144 -2.81 10.49 -6.35
CA TYR A 144 -3.87 11.48 -6.15
C TYR A 144 -3.83 12.07 -4.73
N GLU A 145 -3.76 11.22 -3.71
CA GLU A 145 -3.71 11.64 -2.31
C GLU A 145 -2.46 12.48 -2.00
N LEU A 146 -1.29 12.08 -2.51
CA LEU A 146 -0.05 12.82 -2.28
C LEU A 146 -0.08 14.21 -2.91
N LEU A 147 -0.67 14.35 -4.09
CA LEU A 147 -0.75 15.60 -4.83
C LEU A 147 -1.81 16.57 -4.28
N THR A 148 -2.93 16.05 -3.80
CA THR A 148 -4.08 16.83 -3.37
C THR A 148 -4.24 16.93 -1.86
N GLY A 149 -3.67 15.99 -1.12
CA GLY A 149 -3.89 15.81 0.31
C GLY A 149 -5.25 15.19 0.64
N LYS A 150 -5.99 14.75 -0.37
CA LYS A 150 -7.33 14.19 -0.22
C LYS A 150 -7.46 12.87 -0.95
N LEU A 151 -8.31 11.99 -0.42
CA LEU A 151 -8.69 10.78 -1.12
C LEU A 151 -9.73 11.09 -2.20
N PRO A 152 -9.67 10.45 -3.39
CA PRO A 152 -10.61 10.74 -4.48
C PRO A 152 -12.04 10.30 -4.19
N PHE A 153 -12.22 9.21 -3.44
CA PHE A 153 -13.53 8.69 -3.05
C PHE A 153 -13.63 8.63 -1.54
N ARG A 154 -14.58 9.33 -0.98
CA ARG A 154 -14.77 9.51 0.46
C ARG A 154 -16.19 9.11 0.85
N GLY A 155 -16.34 8.55 2.04
CA GLY A 155 -17.62 8.17 2.60
C GLY A 155 -17.51 7.80 4.07
N GLU A 156 -18.63 7.62 4.73
CA GLU A 156 -18.70 7.27 6.14
C GLU A 156 -18.52 5.77 6.37
N THR A 157 -18.79 4.94 5.36
CA THR A 157 -18.68 3.48 5.43
C THR A 157 -17.82 2.94 4.29
N ALA A 158 -17.22 1.76 4.50
CA ALA A 158 -16.45 1.06 3.48
C ALA A 158 -17.32 0.74 2.24
N VAL A 159 -18.58 0.39 2.44
CA VAL A 159 -19.53 0.10 1.36
C VAL A 159 -19.81 1.34 0.52
N GLU A 160 -20.01 2.49 1.14
CA GLU A 160 -20.21 3.76 0.45
C GLU A 160 -19.02 4.12 -0.43
N ILE A 161 -17.80 3.99 0.09
CA ILE A 161 -16.56 4.25 -0.65
C ILE A 161 -16.43 3.29 -1.84
N ALA A 162 -16.65 1.99 -1.63
CA ALA A 162 -16.59 0.98 -2.68
C ALA A 162 -17.61 1.23 -3.79
N LEU A 163 -18.83 1.66 -3.44
CA LEU A 163 -19.86 2.04 -4.42
C LEU A 163 -19.46 3.25 -5.25
N LYS A 164 -18.83 4.25 -4.65
CA LYS A 164 -18.31 5.41 -5.38
C LYS A 164 -17.20 5.01 -6.36
N GLN A 165 -16.28 4.13 -5.94
CA GLN A 165 -15.23 3.61 -6.81
C GLN A 165 -15.79 2.87 -8.05
N LEU A 166 -16.92 2.19 -7.89
CA LEU A 166 -17.59 1.47 -8.97
C LEU A 166 -18.34 2.39 -9.94
N LYS A 167 -18.94 3.46 -9.45
CA LYS A 167 -19.94 4.26 -10.18
C LYS A 167 -19.45 5.64 -10.58
N GLU A 168 -18.55 6.23 -9.83
CA GLU A 168 -18.10 7.60 -10.06
C GLU A 168 -16.78 7.65 -10.83
N PRO A 169 -16.61 8.63 -11.74
CA PRO A 169 -15.32 8.84 -12.38
C PRO A 169 -14.29 9.37 -11.39
N MET A 170 -13.02 9.12 -11.67
CA MET A 170 -11.92 9.70 -10.89
C MET A 170 -12.01 11.24 -10.93
N PRO A 171 -12.01 11.92 -9.78
CA PRO A 171 -12.00 13.37 -9.75
C PRO A 171 -10.76 13.97 -10.42
N SER A 172 -10.90 15.16 -10.98
CA SER A 172 -9.75 15.84 -11.61
C SER A 172 -8.84 16.47 -10.55
N ILE A 173 -7.56 16.12 -10.59
CA ILE A 173 -6.52 16.70 -9.71
C ILE A 173 -6.46 18.23 -9.84
N ARG A 174 -6.74 18.76 -11.04
CA ARG A 174 -6.67 20.20 -11.31
C ARG A 174 -7.77 21.02 -10.61
N LYS A 175 -8.78 20.36 -10.07
CA LYS A 175 -9.89 21.02 -9.38
C LYS A 175 -9.72 21.00 -7.85
N GLU A 176 -8.69 20.34 -7.36
CA GLU A 176 -8.35 20.24 -5.93
C GLU A 176 -7.11 21.08 -5.61
#